data_2661f362ee5139e5ad2a144b79c16d5e
#
_entry.id   2661f362ee5139e5ad2a144b79c16d5e
#
_cell.length_a   1.000
_cell.length_b   1.000
_cell.length_c   1.000
_cell.angle_alpha   90.00
_cell.angle_beta   90.00
_cell.angle_gamma   90.00
#
_symmetry.space_group_name_H-M   'P 1'
#
loop_
_entity.id
_entity.type
_entity.pdbx_description
1 polymer ?
#
loop_
_entity_poly.entity_id
_entity_poly.type
_entity_poly.pdbx_seq_one_letter_code
_entity_poly.pdbx_strand_id
1 'polypeptide(L)'
;MFYFKKIALLKKIHILDSVFLSLETNKMTQTNEELMKNYQQLLQFVRNSINKAEMELKRAKLTLGQLMHFDPSNPESLTAYLEEMRAENPENLKSYKEEGMEVIEGIFDGYYMIGANQMKYPVPVNYSSKTKLIPGDVLKLKILADGKFIYKLIKPAERKHLRAVLSKSDENKYTANTEDGKVYFLNQAAVSFYLGNPGDELYVIVNENGEGNFAAIEAIIKK
;
A
#
# COMPACT_ATOMS: atom_id res chain seq x y z
N MET A 1 50.11 -39.76 -27.88
CA MET A 1 48.70 -40.00 -27.54
C MET A 1 48.38 -39.64 -26.07
N PHE A 2 49.23 -39.86 -25.07
CA PHE A 2 49.00 -39.52 -23.67
C PHE A 2 48.96 -38.03 -23.37
N TYR A 3 49.69 -37.17 -24.04
CA TYR A 3 49.79 -35.74 -23.79
C TYR A 3 48.49 -35.00 -24.14
N PHE A 4 47.81 -35.35 -25.22
CA PHE A 4 46.53 -34.75 -25.62
C PHE A 4 45.37 -35.08 -24.64
N LYS A 5 45.38 -36.31 -24.09
CA LYS A 5 44.38 -36.68 -23.08
C LYS A 5 44.53 -35.89 -21.75
N LYS A 6 45.76 -35.58 -21.35
CA LYS A 6 46.06 -34.81 -20.15
C LYS A 6 45.60 -33.34 -20.27
N ILE A 7 45.82 -32.71 -21.46
CA ILE A 7 45.38 -31.35 -21.75
C ILE A 7 43.83 -31.26 -21.80
N ALA A 8 43.16 -32.25 -22.39
CA ALA A 8 41.69 -32.31 -22.41
C ALA A 8 41.09 -32.49 -21.04
N LEU A 9 41.73 -33.26 -20.13
CA LEU A 9 41.30 -33.44 -18.75
C LEU A 9 41.46 -32.14 -17.92
N LEU A 10 42.57 -31.42 -18.08
CA LEU A 10 42.81 -30.14 -17.41
C LEU A 10 41.83 -29.06 -17.83
N LYS A 11 41.48 -28.99 -19.12
CA LYS A 11 40.44 -28.10 -19.64
C LYS A 11 39.06 -28.43 -19.06
N LYS A 12 38.72 -29.71 -18.90
CA LYS A 12 37.46 -30.11 -18.28
C LYS A 12 37.38 -29.76 -16.82
N ILE A 13 38.48 -29.91 -16.06
CA ILE A 13 38.55 -29.51 -14.66
C ILE A 13 38.37 -27.99 -14.52
N HIS A 14 39.07 -27.21 -15.34
CA HIS A 14 38.93 -25.75 -15.31
C HIS A 14 37.52 -25.23 -15.67
N ILE A 15 36.81 -25.91 -16.58
CA ILE A 15 35.42 -25.61 -16.90
C ILE A 15 34.51 -25.98 -15.73
N LEU A 16 34.72 -27.11 -15.05
CA LEU A 16 33.95 -27.51 -13.88
C LEU A 16 34.14 -26.57 -12.71
N ASP A 17 35.37 -26.09 -12.45
CA ASP A 17 35.65 -25.10 -11.40
C ASP A 17 34.99 -23.75 -11.70
N SER A 18 35.01 -23.29 -12.95
CA SER A 18 34.34 -22.05 -13.33
C SER A 18 32.81 -22.14 -13.23
N VAL A 19 32.21 -23.29 -13.55
CA VAL A 19 30.75 -23.52 -13.38
C VAL A 19 30.38 -23.63 -11.90
N PHE A 20 31.21 -24.27 -11.09
CA PHE A 20 30.96 -24.39 -9.65
C PHE A 20 31.02 -23.03 -8.97
N LEU A 21 32.06 -22.23 -9.26
CA LEU A 21 32.18 -20.84 -8.78
C LEU A 21 31.02 -19.96 -9.22
N SER A 22 30.53 -20.10 -10.45
CA SER A 22 29.36 -19.34 -10.92
C SER A 22 28.06 -19.77 -10.25
N LEU A 23 27.91 -21.04 -9.87
CA LEU A 23 26.75 -21.55 -9.13
C LEU A 23 26.76 -21.07 -7.66
N GLU A 24 27.94 -21.05 -7.01
CA GLU A 24 28.06 -20.52 -5.66
C GLU A 24 27.81 -19.01 -5.59
N THR A 25 28.37 -18.23 -6.51
CA THR A 25 28.12 -16.79 -6.59
C THR A 25 26.63 -16.47 -6.86
N ASN A 26 25.98 -17.24 -7.72
CA ASN A 26 24.55 -17.08 -8.02
C ASN A 26 23.67 -17.42 -6.80
N LYS A 27 24.07 -18.44 -6.03
CA LYS A 27 23.35 -18.83 -4.79
C LYS A 27 23.51 -17.79 -3.69
N MET A 28 24.69 -17.21 -3.53
CA MET A 28 24.95 -16.12 -2.58
C MET A 28 24.20 -14.83 -2.96
N THR A 29 24.14 -14.48 -4.25
CA THR A 29 23.38 -13.31 -4.71
C THR A 29 21.89 -13.47 -4.47
N GLN A 30 21.30 -14.63 -4.78
CA GLN A 30 19.89 -14.92 -4.51
C GLN A 30 19.55 -14.84 -3.01
N THR A 31 20.42 -15.35 -2.15
CA THR A 31 20.24 -15.29 -0.69
C THR A 31 20.30 -13.84 -0.18
N ASN A 32 21.20 -13.02 -0.72
CA ASN A 32 21.31 -11.62 -0.36
C ASN A 32 20.11 -10.78 -0.85
N GLU A 33 19.59 -11.06 -2.04
CA GLU A 33 18.38 -10.42 -2.56
C GLU A 33 17.16 -10.74 -1.71
N GLU A 34 16.99 -11.99 -1.29
CA GLU A 34 15.91 -12.41 -0.42
C GLU A 34 16.03 -11.77 0.97
N LEU A 35 17.23 -11.71 1.53
CA LEU A 35 17.50 -11.03 2.79
C LEU A 35 17.17 -9.53 2.72
N MET A 36 17.60 -8.86 1.65
CA MET A 36 17.29 -7.44 1.43
C MET A 36 15.80 -7.19 1.25
N LYS A 37 15.09 -8.08 0.56
CA LYS A 37 13.63 -8.03 0.42
C LYS A 37 12.93 -8.13 1.77
N ASN A 38 13.35 -9.10 2.59
CA ASN A 38 12.80 -9.29 3.94
C ASN A 38 13.09 -8.08 4.84
N TYR A 39 14.29 -7.51 4.77
CA TYR A 39 14.67 -6.30 5.48
C TYR A 39 13.79 -5.10 5.07
N GLN A 40 13.58 -4.89 3.77
CA GLN A 40 12.71 -3.82 3.29
C GLN A 40 11.25 -4.01 3.71
N GLN A 41 10.74 -5.25 3.72
CA GLN A 41 9.40 -5.55 4.22
C GLN A 41 9.28 -5.24 5.71
N LEU A 42 10.29 -5.58 6.51
CA LEU A 42 10.32 -5.27 7.94
C LEU A 42 10.38 -3.77 8.19
N LEU A 43 11.22 -3.03 7.44
CA LEU A 43 11.28 -1.57 7.53
C LEU A 43 9.92 -0.93 7.18
N GLN A 44 9.26 -1.42 6.14
CA GLN A 44 7.94 -0.93 5.77
C GLN A 44 6.89 -1.23 6.85
N PHE A 45 6.94 -2.42 7.45
CA PHE A 45 6.07 -2.78 8.57
C PHE A 45 6.28 -1.85 9.77
N VAL A 46 7.54 -1.60 10.16
CA VAL A 46 7.87 -0.70 11.28
C VAL A 46 7.40 0.72 10.97
N ARG A 47 7.65 1.23 9.76
CA ARG A 47 7.20 2.57 9.34
C ARG A 47 5.68 2.70 9.42
N ASN A 48 4.94 1.71 8.91
CA ASN A 48 3.48 1.70 8.98
C ASN A 48 2.99 1.67 10.44
N SER A 49 3.67 0.93 11.31
CA SER A 49 3.34 0.88 12.74
C SER A 49 3.59 2.22 13.44
N ILE A 50 4.67 2.91 13.11
CA ILE A 50 4.97 4.25 13.61
C ILE A 50 3.91 5.24 13.14
N ASN A 51 3.60 5.28 11.85
CA ASN A 51 2.58 6.17 11.30
C ASN A 51 1.20 5.94 11.98
N LYS A 52 0.83 4.67 12.20
CA LYS A 52 -0.40 4.33 12.93
C LYS A 52 -0.38 4.88 14.35
N ALA A 53 0.73 4.72 15.07
CA ALA A 53 0.87 5.23 16.42
C ALA A 53 0.81 6.79 16.49
N GLU A 54 1.43 7.46 15.51
CA GLU A 54 1.36 8.92 15.39
C GLU A 54 -0.08 9.42 15.15
N MET A 55 -0.83 8.73 14.31
CA MET A 55 -2.22 9.04 14.04
C MET A 55 -3.10 8.86 15.29
N GLU A 56 -2.95 7.73 15.98
CA GLU A 56 -3.67 7.48 17.23
C GLU A 56 -3.33 8.52 18.30
N LEU A 57 -2.06 8.93 18.38
CA LEU A 57 -1.63 10.00 19.29
C LEU A 57 -2.24 11.35 18.92
N LYS A 58 -2.29 11.69 17.61
CA LYS A 58 -2.95 12.91 17.12
C LYS A 58 -4.44 12.92 17.45
N ARG A 59 -5.12 11.79 17.22
CA ARG A 59 -6.52 11.58 17.55
C ARG A 59 -6.78 11.75 19.05
N ALA A 60 -5.97 11.10 19.89
CA ALA A 60 -6.08 11.23 21.35
C ALA A 60 -5.88 12.69 21.81
N LYS A 61 -4.95 13.44 21.22
CA LYS A 61 -4.75 14.86 21.52
C LYS A 61 -5.95 15.72 21.12
N LEU A 62 -6.56 15.47 19.97
CA LEU A 62 -7.77 16.19 19.54
C LEU A 62 -8.94 15.90 20.49
N THR A 63 -9.15 14.64 20.82
CA THR A 63 -10.19 14.22 21.80
C THR A 63 -9.99 14.88 23.15
N LEU A 64 -8.75 14.88 23.65
CA LEU A 64 -8.41 15.54 24.92
C LEU A 64 -8.70 17.04 24.86
N GLY A 65 -8.30 17.72 23.75
CA GLY A 65 -8.59 19.14 23.55
C GLY A 65 -10.07 19.45 23.59
N GLN A 66 -10.92 18.64 22.98
CA GLN A 66 -12.37 18.81 23.00
C GLN A 66 -12.97 18.56 24.41
N LEU A 67 -12.49 17.53 25.10
CA LEU A 67 -12.92 17.25 26.48
C LEU A 67 -12.52 18.39 27.45
N MET A 68 -11.37 19.02 27.26
CA MET A 68 -10.92 20.15 28.06
C MET A 68 -11.77 21.41 27.84
N HIS A 69 -12.40 21.56 26.69
CA HIS A 69 -13.28 22.66 26.30
C HIS A 69 -14.76 22.28 26.37
N PHE A 70 -15.08 21.12 26.97
CA PHE A 70 -16.46 20.66 27.12
C PHE A 70 -17.26 21.60 28.02
N ASP A 71 -18.39 22.08 27.48
CA ASP A 71 -19.37 22.86 28.25
C ASP A 71 -20.49 21.96 28.78
N PRO A 72 -20.58 21.74 30.08
CA PRO A 72 -21.67 20.93 30.66
C PRO A 72 -23.08 21.45 30.38
N SER A 73 -23.21 22.73 29.97
CA SER A 73 -24.49 23.33 29.62
C SER A 73 -24.97 22.92 28.21
N ASN A 74 -24.09 22.34 27.38
CA ASN A 74 -24.41 21.86 26.04
C ASN A 74 -23.94 20.42 25.82
N PRO A 75 -24.62 19.42 26.41
CA PRO A 75 -24.24 18.01 26.33
C PRO A 75 -24.38 17.42 24.93
N GLU A 76 -25.16 18.03 24.02
CA GLU A 76 -25.37 17.55 22.65
C GLU A 76 -24.08 17.60 21.82
N SER A 77 -23.17 18.55 22.10
CA SER A 77 -21.88 18.66 21.43
C SER A 77 -20.99 17.43 21.69
N LEU A 78 -21.03 16.86 22.90
CA LEU A 78 -20.28 15.65 23.24
C LEU A 78 -20.92 14.42 22.62
N THR A 79 -22.26 14.35 22.55
CA THR A 79 -22.97 13.21 21.96
C THR A 79 -22.71 13.12 20.46
N ALA A 80 -22.78 14.24 19.75
CA ALA A 80 -22.45 14.30 18.31
C ALA A 80 -21.01 13.86 18.03
N TYR A 81 -20.07 14.32 18.84
CA TYR A 81 -18.66 13.94 18.72
C TYR A 81 -18.42 12.45 19.03
N LEU A 82 -19.07 11.90 20.04
CA LEU A 82 -18.99 10.46 20.35
C LEU A 82 -19.58 9.59 19.23
N GLU A 83 -20.64 10.06 18.57
CA GLU A 83 -21.20 9.40 17.40
C GLU A 83 -20.25 9.46 16.19
N GLU A 84 -19.61 10.60 15.96
CA GLU A 84 -18.59 10.75 14.92
C GLU A 84 -17.37 9.85 15.17
N MET A 85 -16.85 9.84 16.40
CA MET A 85 -15.77 8.92 16.81
C MET A 85 -16.15 7.45 16.64
N ARG A 86 -17.38 7.07 16.97
CA ARG A 86 -17.87 5.71 16.76
C ARG A 86 -17.99 5.36 15.27
N ALA A 87 -18.40 6.32 14.44
CA ALA A 87 -18.50 6.15 13.00
C ALA A 87 -17.13 5.98 12.33
N GLU A 88 -16.09 6.64 12.88
CA GLU A 88 -14.71 6.58 12.39
C GLU A 88 -13.89 5.43 12.96
N ASN A 89 -14.38 4.78 14.02
CA ASN A 89 -13.63 3.72 14.70
C ASN A 89 -13.62 2.45 13.84
N PRO A 90 -12.43 1.89 13.51
CA PRO A 90 -12.34 0.60 12.83
C PRO A 90 -13.03 -0.55 13.59
N GLU A 91 -13.33 -0.39 14.88
CA GLU A 91 -14.13 -1.35 15.67
C GLU A 91 -15.58 -1.49 15.17
N ASN A 92 -16.11 -0.53 14.38
CA ASN A 92 -17.43 -0.63 13.74
C ASN A 92 -17.42 -1.38 12.41
N LEU A 93 -16.26 -1.81 11.94
CA LEU A 93 -16.17 -2.65 10.75
C LEU A 93 -16.81 -4.01 11.03
N LYS A 94 -17.65 -4.46 10.11
CA LYS A 94 -18.44 -5.69 10.26
C LYS A 94 -17.79 -6.86 9.53
N SER A 95 -17.88 -8.03 10.15
CA SER A 95 -17.63 -9.31 9.50
C SER A 95 -18.79 -10.25 9.82
N TYR A 96 -19.46 -10.75 8.80
CA TYR A 96 -20.63 -11.63 8.97
C TYR A 96 -20.81 -12.57 7.78
N LYS A 97 -21.59 -13.63 7.97
CA LYS A 97 -21.96 -14.55 6.90
C LYS A 97 -23.39 -14.29 6.47
N GLU A 98 -23.63 -14.19 5.18
CA GLU A 98 -24.93 -13.98 4.56
C GLU A 98 -25.10 -14.96 3.38
N GLU A 99 -26.14 -15.79 3.39
CA GLU A 99 -26.49 -16.73 2.30
C GLU A 99 -25.30 -17.57 1.78
N GLY A 100 -24.43 -18.06 2.69
CA GLY A 100 -23.23 -18.85 2.32
C GLY A 100 -22.05 -18.03 1.78
N MET A 101 -22.15 -16.70 1.81
CA MET A 101 -21.07 -15.77 1.50
C MET A 101 -20.50 -15.18 2.79
N GLU A 102 -19.20 -14.94 2.81
CA GLU A 102 -18.57 -14.18 3.87
C GLU A 102 -18.46 -12.71 3.45
N VAL A 103 -18.92 -11.82 4.32
CA VAL A 103 -18.86 -10.36 4.09
C VAL A 103 -17.96 -9.74 5.14
N ILE A 104 -16.95 -9.01 4.68
CA ILE A 104 -15.94 -8.37 5.54
C ILE A 104 -15.82 -6.90 5.14
N GLU A 105 -15.93 -6.02 6.11
CA GLU A 105 -15.60 -4.61 5.95
C GLU A 105 -14.16 -4.37 6.38
N GLY A 106 -13.48 -3.43 5.72
CA GLY A 106 -12.07 -3.15 6.01
C GLY A 106 -11.60 -1.83 5.42
N ILE A 107 -10.43 -1.40 5.83
CA ILE A 107 -9.80 -0.14 5.41
C ILE A 107 -8.74 -0.44 4.36
N PHE A 108 -8.72 0.34 3.29
CA PHE A 108 -7.71 0.26 2.25
C PHE A 108 -6.41 0.95 2.69
N ASP A 109 -5.26 0.28 2.57
CA ASP A 109 -3.95 0.80 2.95
C ASP A 109 -3.09 1.33 1.77
N GLY A 110 -3.61 1.19 0.53
CA GLY A 110 -2.91 1.50 -0.72
C GLY A 110 -2.70 0.27 -1.61
N TYR A 111 -2.62 -0.94 -1.02
CA TYR A 111 -2.46 -2.21 -1.72
C TYR A 111 -3.45 -3.27 -1.28
N TYR A 112 -3.76 -3.30 0.03
CA TYR A 112 -4.60 -4.30 0.66
C TYR A 112 -5.78 -3.63 1.36
N MET A 113 -6.84 -4.38 1.53
CA MET A 113 -7.87 -4.08 2.50
C MET A 113 -7.54 -4.79 3.80
N ILE A 114 -7.42 -4.05 4.89
CA ILE A 114 -7.28 -4.59 6.25
C ILE A 114 -8.69 -4.81 6.79
N GLY A 115 -9.11 -6.06 6.87
CA GLY A 115 -10.45 -6.41 7.32
C GLY A 115 -10.67 -6.22 8.82
N ALA A 116 -11.94 -6.20 9.25
CA ALA A 116 -12.33 -6.20 10.66
C ALA A 116 -11.70 -7.36 11.46
N ASN A 117 -11.43 -8.46 10.79
CA ASN A 117 -10.75 -9.64 11.33
C ASN A 117 -9.22 -9.52 11.35
N GLN A 118 -8.65 -8.33 11.09
CA GLN A 118 -7.22 -8.03 11.00
C GLN A 118 -6.47 -8.77 9.88
N MET A 119 -7.18 -9.46 8.99
CA MET A 119 -6.58 -10.12 7.84
C MET A 119 -6.39 -9.14 6.68
N LYS A 120 -5.35 -9.36 5.86
CA LYS A 120 -5.07 -8.58 4.66
C LYS A 120 -5.65 -9.25 3.43
N TYR A 121 -6.45 -8.50 2.70
CA TYR A 121 -7.08 -8.95 1.44
C TYR A 121 -6.51 -8.16 0.27
N PRO A 122 -5.94 -8.82 -0.76
CA PRO A 122 -5.34 -8.12 -1.90
C PRO A 122 -6.42 -7.43 -2.73
N VAL A 123 -6.34 -6.11 -2.84
CA VAL A 123 -7.28 -5.34 -3.67
C VAL A 123 -6.79 -5.35 -5.12
N PRO A 124 -7.62 -5.79 -6.09
CA PRO A 124 -7.21 -5.82 -7.49
C PRO A 124 -6.77 -4.44 -8.00
N VAL A 125 -5.60 -4.38 -8.63
CA VAL A 125 -4.98 -3.15 -9.11
C VAL A 125 -5.90 -2.37 -10.05
N ASN A 126 -6.63 -3.07 -10.94
CA ASN A 126 -7.59 -2.45 -11.85
C ASN A 126 -8.82 -1.88 -11.12
N TYR A 127 -9.26 -2.53 -10.04
CA TYR A 127 -10.37 -2.03 -9.24
C TYR A 127 -9.97 -0.75 -8.50
N SER A 128 -8.82 -0.77 -7.81
CA SER A 128 -8.32 0.40 -7.06
C SER A 128 -8.06 1.60 -7.98
N SER A 129 -7.53 1.35 -9.19
CA SER A 129 -7.29 2.39 -10.20
C SER A 129 -8.59 3.02 -10.71
N LYS A 130 -9.57 2.20 -11.13
CA LYS A 130 -10.86 2.68 -11.65
C LYS A 130 -11.69 3.41 -10.59
N THR A 131 -11.66 2.92 -9.35
CA THR A 131 -12.39 3.50 -8.22
C THR A 131 -11.66 4.68 -7.60
N LYS A 132 -10.40 4.93 -8.02
CA LYS A 132 -9.51 5.96 -7.45
C LYS A 132 -9.40 5.81 -5.93
N LEU A 133 -9.14 4.57 -5.47
CA LEU A 133 -9.00 4.30 -4.05
C LEU A 133 -7.76 4.97 -3.48
N ILE A 134 -7.91 5.51 -2.28
CA ILE A 134 -6.84 6.07 -1.47
C ILE A 134 -6.81 5.43 -0.09
N PRO A 135 -5.68 5.43 0.63
CA PRO A 135 -5.61 4.95 2.00
C PRO A 135 -6.68 5.60 2.89
N GLY A 136 -7.32 4.81 3.74
CA GLY A 136 -8.44 5.25 4.57
C GLY A 136 -9.83 4.98 3.97
N ASP A 137 -9.93 4.69 2.67
CA ASP A 137 -11.21 4.27 2.07
C ASP A 137 -11.72 2.98 2.72
N VAL A 138 -13.00 2.96 3.12
CA VAL A 138 -13.64 1.76 3.68
C VAL A 138 -14.26 0.93 2.58
N LEU A 139 -13.83 -0.32 2.49
CA LEU A 139 -14.29 -1.28 1.50
C LEU A 139 -15.13 -2.37 2.16
N LYS A 140 -16.06 -2.91 1.40
CA LYS A 140 -16.76 -4.16 1.68
C LYS A 140 -16.25 -5.22 0.72
N LEU A 141 -15.76 -6.34 1.26
CA LEU A 141 -15.39 -7.54 0.54
C LEU A 141 -16.48 -8.58 0.71
N LYS A 142 -16.97 -9.14 -0.38
CA LYS A 142 -17.77 -10.36 -0.39
C LYS A 142 -16.90 -11.50 -0.91
N ILE A 143 -16.80 -12.57 -0.12
CA ILE A 143 -16.13 -13.81 -0.51
C ILE A 143 -17.23 -14.81 -0.87
N LEU A 144 -17.33 -15.15 -2.16
CA LEU A 144 -18.32 -16.08 -2.66
C LEU A 144 -17.93 -17.52 -2.31
N ALA A 145 -18.89 -18.44 -2.41
CA ALA A 145 -18.68 -19.88 -2.14
C ALA A 145 -17.60 -20.51 -3.05
N ASP A 146 -17.39 -19.95 -4.24
CA ASP A 146 -16.32 -20.35 -5.17
C ASP A 146 -14.95 -19.71 -4.86
N GLY A 147 -14.85 -18.96 -3.76
CA GLY A 147 -13.63 -18.25 -3.35
C GLY A 147 -13.37 -16.93 -4.08
N LYS A 148 -14.26 -16.46 -4.93
CA LYS A 148 -14.13 -15.22 -5.66
C LYS A 148 -14.36 -14.01 -4.75
N PHE A 149 -13.48 -13.00 -4.89
CA PHE A 149 -13.52 -11.73 -4.15
C PHE A 149 -14.25 -10.66 -4.95
N ILE A 150 -15.23 -10.01 -4.33
CA ILE A 150 -15.96 -8.87 -4.89
C ILE A 150 -15.81 -7.69 -3.93
N TYR A 151 -15.20 -6.61 -4.40
CA TYR A 151 -14.98 -5.39 -3.61
C TYR A 151 -16.01 -4.33 -3.95
N LYS A 152 -16.41 -3.55 -2.94
CA LYS A 152 -17.24 -2.36 -3.08
C LYS A 152 -16.74 -1.27 -2.12
N LEU A 153 -16.51 -0.07 -2.64
CA LEU A 153 -16.28 1.11 -1.79
C LEU A 153 -17.60 1.45 -1.09
N ILE A 154 -17.59 1.52 0.25
CA ILE A 154 -18.78 1.83 1.06
C ILE A 154 -18.69 3.17 1.77
N LYS A 155 -17.49 3.60 2.18
CA LYS A 155 -17.27 4.93 2.75
C LYS A 155 -15.94 5.47 2.19
N PRO A 156 -15.97 6.54 1.38
CA PRO A 156 -14.75 7.19 0.94
C PRO A 156 -14.10 7.94 2.09
N ALA A 157 -12.76 7.94 2.13
CA ALA A 157 -11.98 8.81 3.01
C ALA A 157 -12.09 10.26 2.55
N GLU A 158 -11.79 11.21 3.42
CA GLU A 158 -11.67 12.61 3.06
C GLU A 158 -10.52 12.82 2.08
N ARG A 159 -10.78 13.60 1.02
CA ARG A 159 -9.92 13.70 -0.14
C ARG A 159 -9.34 15.08 -0.32
N LYS A 160 -8.02 15.15 -0.52
CA LYS A 160 -7.31 16.36 -0.94
C LYS A 160 -6.74 16.17 -2.34
N HIS A 161 -6.90 17.19 -3.17
CA HIS A 161 -6.35 17.23 -4.54
C HIS A 161 -5.02 17.98 -4.53
N LEU A 162 -3.99 17.38 -5.12
CA LEU A 162 -2.65 17.96 -5.20
C LEU A 162 -2.13 17.93 -6.63
N ARG A 163 -1.29 18.92 -6.95
CA ARG A 163 -0.44 18.90 -8.15
C ARG A 163 0.86 18.18 -7.82
N ALA A 164 1.34 17.39 -8.76
CA ALA A 164 2.57 16.63 -8.61
C ALA A 164 3.24 16.41 -9.97
N VAL A 165 4.46 15.91 -9.96
CA VAL A 165 5.18 15.48 -11.16
C VAL A 165 5.35 13.98 -11.10
N LEU A 166 5.04 13.30 -12.22
CA LEU A 166 5.24 11.87 -12.37
C LEU A 166 6.72 11.53 -12.38
N SER A 167 7.13 10.63 -11.53
CA SER A 167 8.48 10.09 -11.49
C SER A 167 8.44 8.56 -11.49
N LYS A 168 9.57 7.95 -11.83
CA LYS A 168 9.76 6.51 -11.79
C LYS A 168 11.03 6.22 -11.02
N SER A 169 10.93 5.38 -9.99
CA SER A 169 12.08 4.96 -9.20
C SER A 169 12.88 3.87 -9.90
N ASP A 170 14.12 3.63 -9.43
CA ASP A 170 15.01 2.56 -9.91
C ASP A 170 14.38 1.16 -9.77
N GLU A 171 13.47 0.99 -8.79
CA GLU A 171 12.68 -0.23 -8.58
C GLU A 171 11.47 -0.35 -9.53
N ASN A 172 11.40 0.46 -10.58
CA ASN A 172 10.30 0.47 -11.55
C ASN A 172 8.94 0.89 -10.96
N LYS A 173 8.90 1.52 -9.78
CA LYS A 173 7.69 2.03 -9.14
C LYS A 173 7.43 3.47 -9.58
N TYR A 174 6.18 3.78 -9.88
CA TYR A 174 5.77 5.14 -10.18
C TYR A 174 5.44 5.92 -8.91
N THR A 175 5.84 7.19 -8.89
CA THR A 175 5.61 8.11 -7.78
C THR A 175 5.11 9.46 -8.29
N ALA A 176 4.33 10.12 -7.46
CA ALA A 176 3.93 11.52 -7.61
C ALA A 176 4.73 12.36 -6.62
N ASN A 177 5.54 13.27 -7.12
CA ASN A 177 6.36 14.19 -6.32
C ASN A 177 5.66 15.55 -6.27
N THR A 178 5.20 15.95 -5.11
CA THR A 178 4.49 17.23 -4.90
C THR A 178 5.46 18.39 -4.69
N GLU A 179 4.99 19.61 -4.86
CA GLU A 179 5.80 20.84 -4.70
C GLU A 179 6.31 21.02 -3.25
N ASP A 180 5.57 20.50 -2.25
CA ASP A 180 5.97 20.50 -0.84
C ASP A 180 6.97 19.38 -0.48
N GLY A 181 7.48 18.67 -1.49
CA GLY A 181 8.51 17.63 -1.34
C GLY A 181 7.98 16.27 -0.86
N LYS A 182 6.67 16.08 -0.77
CA LYS A 182 6.09 14.77 -0.45
C LYS A 182 6.10 13.86 -1.66
N VAL A 183 6.30 12.57 -1.40
CA VAL A 183 6.33 11.51 -2.41
C VAL A 183 5.23 10.50 -2.13
N TYR A 184 4.34 10.30 -3.10
CA TYR A 184 3.27 9.31 -3.03
C TYR A 184 3.48 8.22 -4.06
N PHE A 185 3.28 6.97 -3.67
CA PHE A 185 3.26 5.84 -4.61
C PHE A 185 2.00 5.89 -5.46
N LEU A 186 2.14 5.49 -6.72
CA LEU A 186 1.06 5.46 -7.69
C LEU A 186 0.74 4.04 -8.13
N ASN A 187 -0.52 3.82 -8.46
CA ASN A 187 -0.96 2.58 -9.07
C ASN A 187 -0.46 2.51 -10.53
N GLN A 188 0.35 1.49 -10.83
CA GLN A 188 0.92 1.29 -12.16
C GLN A 188 -0.16 1.16 -13.25
N ALA A 189 -1.30 0.51 -12.94
CA ALA A 189 -2.39 0.39 -13.91
C ALA A 189 -3.02 1.76 -14.23
N ALA A 190 -3.08 2.69 -13.26
CA ALA A 190 -3.54 4.05 -13.49
C ALA A 190 -2.57 4.82 -14.40
N VAL A 191 -1.25 4.75 -14.13
CA VAL A 191 -0.23 5.39 -14.97
C VAL A 191 -0.31 4.87 -16.40
N SER A 192 -0.42 3.55 -16.57
CA SER A 192 -0.54 2.91 -17.90
C SER A 192 -1.83 3.31 -18.61
N PHE A 193 -2.95 3.40 -17.89
CA PHE A 193 -4.24 3.81 -18.45
C PHE A 193 -4.20 5.24 -19.02
N TYR A 194 -3.57 6.16 -18.29
CA TYR A 194 -3.39 7.55 -18.74
C TYR A 194 -2.21 7.75 -19.68
N LEU A 195 -1.45 6.68 -20.01
CA LEU A 195 -0.23 6.73 -20.82
C LEU A 195 0.80 7.74 -20.27
N GLY A 196 0.95 7.79 -18.93
CA GLY A 196 1.84 8.74 -18.27
C GLY A 196 3.31 8.42 -18.45
N ASN A 197 4.12 9.47 -18.65
CA ASN A 197 5.57 9.39 -18.73
C ASN A 197 6.23 10.17 -17.60
N PRO A 198 7.39 9.74 -17.08
CA PRO A 198 8.14 10.55 -16.14
C PRO A 198 8.35 11.97 -16.64
N GLY A 199 8.07 12.95 -15.78
CA GLY A 199 8.09 14.37 -16.09
C GLY A 199 6.73 14.98 -16.43
N ASP A 200 5.70 14.17 -16.68
CA ASP A 200 4.33 14.67 -16.86
C ASP A 200 3.78 15.28 -15.57
N GLU A 201 2.93 16.29 -15.70
CA GLU A 201 2.23 16.90 -14.58
C GLU A 201 1.00 16.07 -14.21
N LEU A 202 0.80 15.83 -12.90
CA LEU A 202 -0.30 15.05 -12.35
C LEU A 202 -1.25 15.90 -11.52
N TYR A 203 -2.52 15.58 -11.60
CA TYR A 203 -3.49 15.85 -10.54
C TYR A 203 -3.75 14.53 -9.81
N VAL A 204 -3.47 14.53 -8.51
CA VAL A 204 -3.61 13.34 -7.66
C VAL A 204 -4.54 13.60 -6.49
N ILE A 205 -5.19 12.53 -6.06
CA ILE A 205 -6.05 12.48 -4.88
C ILE A 205 -5.29 11.76 -3.77
N VAL A 206 -5.23 12.38 -2.59
CA VAL A 206 -4.64 11.81 -1.39
C VAL A 206 -5.61 11.90 -0.22
N ASN A 207 -5.38 11.13 0.83
CA ASN A 207 -6.13 11.27 2.07
C ASN A 207 -5.80 12.62 2.72
N GLU A 208 -6.82 13.42 3.06
CA GLU A 208 -6.66 14.75 3.66
C GLU A 208 -6.00 14.69 5.03
N ASN A 209 -6.29 13.65 5.81
CA ASN A 209 -5.70 13.42 7.14
C ASN A 209 -4.23 12.97 7.08
N GLY A 210 -3.65 12.83 5.89
CA GLY A 210 -2.26 12.44 5.69
C GLY A 210 -2.01 10.96 5.91
N GLU A 211 -3.05 10.13 5.87
CA GLU A 211 -2.92 8.68 5.96
C GLU A 211 -2.29 8.09 4.70
N GLY A 212 -1.20 7.34 4.91
CA GLY A 212 -0.52 6.57 3.87
C GLY A 212 0.31 7.41 2.89
N ASN A 213 1.15 6.70 2.14
CA ASN A 213 2.02 7.28 1.12
C ASN A 213 1.54 6.91 -0.29
N PHE A 214 0.23 6.79 -0.49
CA PHE A 214 -0.35 6.35 -1.75
C PHE A 214 -1.32 7.41 -2.28
N ALA A 215 -1.28 7.67 -3.59
CA ALA A 215 -2.19 8.60 -4.25
C ALA A 215 -2.91 7.92 -5.41
N ALA A 216 -4.15 8.33 -5.65
CA ALA A 216 -4.87 7.99 -6.87
C ALA A 216 -4.67 9.08 -7.93
N ILE A 217 -4.51 8.68 -9.20
CA ILE A 217 -4.40 9.61 -10.31
C ILE A 217 -5.80 10.08 -10.71
N GLU A 218 -5.99 11.37 -10.73
CA GLU A 218 -7.21 12.00 -11.25
C GLU A 218 -7.06 12.35 -12.73
N ALA A 219 -5.95 12.98 -13.08
CA ALA A 219 -5.61 13.35 -14.45
C ALA A 219 -4.09 13.43 -14.64
N ILE A 220 -3.65 13.29 -15.90
CA ILE A 220 -2.27 13.54 -16.34
C ILE A 220 -2.30 14.59 -17.45
N ILE A 221 -1.48 15.63 -17.31
CA ILE A 221 -1.22 16.62 -18.33
C ILE A 221 0.13 16.28 -18.95
N LYS A 222 0.12 15.93 -20.21
CA LYS A 222 1.33 15.64 -20.96
C LYS A 222 2.10 16.92 -21.28
N LYS A 223 3.40 16.88 -21.07
CA LYS A 223 4.33 17.91 -21.50
C LYS A 223 4.68 17.77 -22.98
#